data_885223283da8860e06d56cf4bb069889
#
_entry.id   885223283da8860e06d56cf4bb069889
#
_cell.length_a   1.000
_cell.length_b   1.000
_cell.length_c   1.000
_cell.angle_alpha   90.00
_cell.angle_beta   90.00
_cell.angle_gamma   90.00
#
_symmetry.space_group_name_H-M   'P 1'
#
loop_
_entity.id
_entity.type
_entity.pdbx_description
1 polymer ?
#
loop_
_entity_poly.entity_id
_entity_poly.type
_entity_poly.pdbx_seq_one_letter_code
_entity_poly.pdbx_strand_id
1 'polypeptide(L)'
;MVFESYGVEKYYDSFNESSTYLLRLMKYRLPETNEPNLGCDVHTDKSFITILHQNEVNGLEIKTQDGDWIGFDPTPSSFIVMAGDALLAWSNGRIHSAVHRVVMNGKKPRYSVGLFTYNEGIINIPEELADDQHPLQFKPFDHFGLLRFFVTAEGSTAECTVKAYCGVLNVC
;
A
#
# COMPACT_ATOMS: atom_id res chain seq x y z
N MET A 1 -12.45 -11.29 6.49
CA MET A 1 -11.18 -12.01 6.14
C MET A 1 -10.00 -11.52 6.98
N VAL A 2 -9.38 -10.32 6.75
CA VAL A 2 -8.20 -9.89 7.53
C VAL A 2 -8.51 -9.78 9.02
N PHE A 3 -9.57 -9.10 9.41
CA PHE A 3 -9.99 -8.97 10.82
C PHE A 3 -10.26 -10.33 11.47
N GLU A 4 -10.94 -11.22 10.77
CA GLU A 4 -11.23 -12.58 11.23
C GLU A 4 -9.96 -13.42 11.39
N SER A 5 -9.03 -13.34 10.44
CA SER A 5 -7.78 -14.12 10.51
C SER A 5 -6.89 -13.75 11.70
N TYR A 6 -7.12 -12.59 12.29
CA TYR A 6 -6.43 -12.12 13.49
C TYR A 6 -7.30 -12.12 14.76
N GLY A 7 -8.58 -12.57 14.69
CA GLY A 7 -9.48 -12.60 15.83
C GLY A 7 -9.86 -11.21 16.35
N VAL A 8 -9.94 -10.23 15.47
CA VAL A 8 -10.18 -8.82 15.79
C VAL A 8 -11.42 -8.25 15.11
N GLU A 9 -12.41 -9.10 14.84
CA GLU A 9 -13.65 -8.74 14.14
C GLU A 9 -14.42 -7.63 14.84
N LYS A 10 -14.29 -7.51 16.15
CA LYS A 10 -14.96 -6.46 16.95
C LYS A 10 -14.63 -5.03 16.50
N TYR A 11 -13.51 -4.84 15.78
CA TYR A 11 -13.12 -3.53 15.25
C TYR A 11 -13.63 -3.26 13.83
N TYR A 12 -14.22 -4.27 13.17
CA TYR A 12 -14.58 -4.17 11.75
C TYR A 12 -15.62 -3.09 11.46
N ASP A 13 -16.71 -3.05 12.24
CA ASP A 13 -17.82 -2.13 11.95
C ASP A 13 -17.35 -0.67 12.07
N SER A 14 -16.69 -0.30 13.16
CA SER A 14 -16.16 1.06 13.36
C SER A 14 -15.10 1.42 12.31
N PHE A 15 -14.27 0.47 11.92
CA PHE A 15 -13.29 0.66 10.86
C PHE A 15 -13.97 0.90 9.51
N ASN A 16 -15.00 0.12 9.19
CA ASN A 16 -15.73 0.24 7.93
C ASN A 16 -16.53 1.55 7.85
N GLU A 17 -17.13 1.99 8.96
CA GLU A 17 -17.86 3.27 9.04
C GLU A 17 -16.95 4.49 8.78
N SER A 18 -15.68 4.41 9.20
CA SER A 18 -14.69 5.49 8.95
C SER A 18 -13.98 5.37 7.60
N SER A 19 -14.31 4.33 6.81
CA SER A 19 -13.63 4.08 5.54
C SER A 19 -14.09 5.06 4.46
N THR A 20 -13.14 5.59 3.71
CA THR A 20 -13.35 6.41 2.53
C THR A 20 -12.54 5.86 1.36
N TYR A 21 -12.92 6.23 0.14
CA TYR A 21 -12.41 5.58 -1.06
C TYR A 21 -11.99 6.61 -2.10
N LEU A 22 -10.85 6.33 -2.76
CA LEU A 22 -10.38 7.08 -3.92
C LEU A 22 -10.31 6.14 -5.12
N LEU A 23 -11.13 6.42 -6.14
CA LEU A 23 -11.04 5.74 -7.44
C LEU A 23 -10.12 6.54 -8.37
N ARG A 24 -9.08 5.89 -8.91
CA ARG A 24 -8.16 6.49 -9.89
C ARG A 24 -8.23 5.74 -11.21
N LEU A 25 -8.38 6.49 -12.29
CA LEU A 25 -8.25 6.02 -13.66
C LEU A 25 -6.87 6.45 -14.16
N MET A 26 -6.02 5.50 -14.54
CA MET A 26 -4.62 5.76 -14.86
C MET A 26 -4.32 5.30 -16.29
N LYS A 27 -3.67 6.18 -17.04
CA LYS A 27 -3.13 5.88 -18.37
C LYS A 27 -1.62 6.06 -18.36
N TYR A 28 -0.91 5.00 -18.66
CA TYR A 28 0.53 5.01 -18.85
C TYR A 28 0.81 5.05 -20.35
N ARG A 29 1.37 6.16 -20.83
CA ARG A 29 1.79 6.29 -22.23
C ARG A 29 3.05 5.45 -22.49
N LEU A 30 3.32 5.20 -23.74
CA LEU A 30 4.61 4.63 -24.13
C LEU A 30 5.72 5.65 -23.84
N PRO A 31 6.91 5.19 -23.40
CA PRO A 31 8.07 6.05 -23.31
C PRO A 31 8.48 6.55 -24.72
N GLU A 32 8.97 7.77 -24.78
CA GLU A 32 9.59 8.31 -26.01
C GLU A 32 11.00 7.75 -26.18
N THR A 33 11.57 7.93 -27.36
CA THR A 33 12.95 7.50 -27.64
C THR A 33 13.90 8.16 -26.62
N ASN A 34 14.69 7.36 -25.92
CA ASN A 34 15.63 7.73 -24.85
C ASN A 34 15.00 8.08 -23.49
N GLU A 35 13.69 7.90 -23.28
CA GLU A 35 13.10 7.97 -21.95
C GLU A 35 13.27 6.63 -21.20
N PRO A 36 13.38 6.66 -19.86
CA PRO A 36 13.24 5.47 -19.05
C PRO A 36 11.86 4.82 -19.30
N ASN A 37 11.82 3.51 -19.35
CA ASN A 37 10.57 2.76 -19.51
C ASN A 37 9.75 2.68 -18.19
N LEU A 38 10.10 3.45 -17.18
CA LEU A 38 9.43 3.48 -15.88
C LEU A 38 8.16 4.33 -15.97
N GLY A 39 7.00 3.68 -15.89
CA GLY A 39 5.69 4.35 -15.88
C GLY A 39 5.27 4.86 -14.50
N CYS A 40 5.78 4.23 -13.45
CA CYS A 40 5.63 4.66 -12.07
C CYS A 40 6.84 4.19 -11.26
N ASP A 41 7.40 5.09 -10.47
CA ASP A 41 8.56 4.81 -9.62
C ASP A 41 8.27 3.75 -8.55
N VAL A 42 9.33 3.18 -7.99
CA VAL A 42 9.26 2.23 -6.88
C VAL A 42 8.65 2.92 -5.66
N HIS A 43 7.57 2.37 -5.13
CA HIS A 43 6.89 2.92 -3.96
C HIS A 43 6.05 1.87 -3.24
N THR A 44 5.53 2.24 -2.09
CA THR A 44 4.40 1.60 -1.40
C THR A 44 3.22 2.53 -1.39
N ASP A 45 2.00 1.98 -1.48
CA ASP A 45 0.78 2.76 -1.32
C ASP A 45 0.60 3.19 0.15
N LYS A 46 0.12 4.40 0.35
CA LYS A 46 -0.19 4.91 1.69
C LYS A 46 -1.62 4.55 2.13
N SER A 47 -2.36 3.84 1.28
CA SER A 47 -3.70 3.31 1.54
C SER A 47 -3.69 2.21 2.61
N PHE A 48 -4.87 1.82 3.06
CA PHE A 48 -5.03 0.58 3.82
C PHE A 48 -4.97 -0.63 2.88
N ILE A 49 -5.84 -0.65 1.87
CA ILE A 49 -5.82 -1.63 0.78
C ILE A 49 -5.92 -0.89 -0.55
N THR A 50 -5.23 -1.41 -1.55
CA THR A 50 -5.37 -1.03 -2.95
C THR A 50 -5.91 -2.21 -3.74
N ILE A 51 -6.96 -1.99 -4.54
CA ILE A 51 -7.51 -2.97 -5.48
C ILE A 51 -7.29 -2.44 -6.88
N LEU A 52 -6.52 -3.16 -7.70
CA LEU A 52 -6.21 -2.79 -9.08
C LEU A 52 -6.87 -3.74 -10.06
N HIS A 53 -7.42 -3.15 -11.13
CA HIS A 53 -7.75 -3.84 -12.39
C HIS A 53 -7.00 -3.15 -13.52
N GLN A 54 -6.54 -3.91 -14.52
CA GLN A 54 -5.81 -3.36 -15.66
C GLN A 54 -6.21 -4.02 -16.97
N ASN A 55 -5.91 -3.35 -18.09
CA ASN A 55 -6.06 -3.96 -19.40
C ASN A 55 -5.01 -5.07 -19.63
N GLU A 56 -5.02 -5.68 -20.82
CA GLU A 56 -4.12 -6.77 -21.21
C GLU A 56 -2.64 -6.40 -21.35
N VAL A 57 -2.26 -5.14 -21.02
CA VAL A 57 -0.88 -4.67 -21.12
C VAL A 57 -0.18 -4.84 -19.77
N ASN A 58 0.88 -5.64 -19.74
CA ASN A 58 1.74 -5.85 -18.59
C ASN A 58 2.45 -4.56 -18.18
N GLY A 59 3.00 -4.54 -16.98
CA GLY A 59 3.81 -3.43 -16.50
C GLY A 59 3.91 -3.35 -14.99
N LEU A 60 2.89 -3.81 -14.25
CA LEU A 60 2.98 -3.88 -12.80
C LEU A 60 3.98 -4.96 -12.39
N GLU A 61 4.93 -4.56 -11.55
CA GLU A 61 5.89 -5.46 -10.90
C GLU A 61 5.85 -5.24 -9.39
N ILE A 62 5.81 -6.33 -8.64
CA ILE A 62 5.80 -6.34 -7.17
C ILE A 62 7.11 -6.94 -6.70
N LYS A 63 7.74 -6.29 -5.71
CA LYS A 63 8.99 -6.76 -5.12
C LYS A 63 8.70 -7.80 -4.02
N THR A 64 9.34 -8.96 -4.12
CA THR A 64 9.28 -9.99 -3.08
C THR A 64 10.11 -9.59 -1.85
N GLN A 65 9.95 -10.32 -0.74
CA GLN A 65 10.79 -10.14 0.43
C GLN A 65 12.27 -10.50 0.18
N ASP A 66 12.53 -11.43 -0.75
CA ASP A 66 13.88 -11.81 -1.17
C ASP A 66 14.54 -10.80 -2.11
N GLY A 67 13.77 -9.76 -2.50
CA GLY A 67 14.25 -8.65 -3.33
C GLY A 67 14.00 -8.80 -4.83
N ASP A 68 13.43 -9.90 -5.26
CA ASP A 68 13.11 -10.15 -6.67
C ASP A 68 11.87 -9.38 -7.13
N TRP A 69 11.82 -9.02 -8.41
CA TRP A 69 10.65 -8.41 -9.03
C TRP A 69 9.81 -9.45 -9.76
N ILE A 70 8.54 -9.54 -9.38
CA ILE A 70 7.55 -10.41 -10.02
C ILE A 70 6.62 -9.55 -10.87
N GLY A 71 6.59 -9.82 -12.18
CA GLY A 71 5.62 -9.24 -13.09
C GLY A 71 4.26 -9.96 -12.96
N PHE A 72 3.21 -9.23 -13.25
CA PHE A 72 1.85 -9.75 -13.25
C PHE A 72 1.29 -9.79 -14.68
N ASP A 73 0.90 -10.96 -15.14
CA ASP A 73 0.20 -11.15 -16.41
C ASP A 73 -1.30 -10.91 -16.23
N PRO A 74 -1.85 -9.81 -16.77
CA PRO A 74 -3.24 -9.48 -16.58
C PRO A 74 -4.15 -10.48 -17.28
N THR A 75 -5.13 -11.00 -16.56
CA THR A 75 -6.21 -11.77 -17.13
C THR A 75 -7.51 -10.96 -17.06
N PRO A 76 -8.42 -11.11 -18.04
CA PRO A 76 -9.74 -10.49 -17.97
C PRO A 76 -10.43 -10.84 -16.65
N SER A 77 -11.10 -9.89 -16.03
CA SER A 77 -11.85 -10.07 -14.77
C SER A 77 -11.00 -10.42 -13.54
N SER A 78 -9.69 -10.26 -13.60
CA SER A 78 -8.83 -10.39 -12.41
C SER A 78 -8.61 -9.05 -11.71
N PHE A 79 -8.44 -9.12 -10.40
CA PHE A 79 -8.06 -7.99 -9.55
C PHE A 79 -6.80 -8.33 -8.77
N ILE A 80 -5.95 -7.33 -8.59
CA ILE A 80 -4.78 -7.40 -7.73
C ILE A 80 -5.12 -6.65 -6.45
N VAL A 81 -4.97 -7.32 -5.31
CA VAL A 81 -5.19 -6.72 -3.99
C VAL A 81 -3.83 -6.55 -3.34
N MET A 82 -3.50 -5.32 -2.95
CA MET A 82 -2.23 -4.98 -2.31
C MET A 82 -2.47 -4.35 -0.95
N ALA A 83 -1.67 -4.76 0.03
CA ALA A 83 -1.57 -4.09 1.31
C ALA A 83 -0.79 -2.76 1.15
N GLY A 84 -1.30 -1.71 1.77
CA GLY A 84 -0.61 -0.44 1.86
C GLY A 84 0.04 -0.20 3.24
N ASP A 85 0.68 0.94 3.40
CA ASP A 85 1.42 1.31 4.61
C ASP A 85 0.51 1.43 5.84
N ALA A 86 -0.75 1.86 5.66
CA ALA A 86 -1.68 1.93 6.78
C ALA A 86 -2.07 0.55 7.30
N LEU A 87 -2.18 -0.47 6.43
CA LEU A 87 -2.43 -1.85 6.85
C LEU A 87 -1.20 -2.47 7.52
N LEU A 88 0.01 -2.14 7.07
CA LEU A 88 1.26 -2.52 7.75
C LEU A 88 1.26 -2.02 9.19
N ALA A 89 0.94 -0.73 9.41
CA ALA A 89 0.91 -0.16 10.76
C ALA A 89 -0.23 -0.74 11.61
N TRP A 90 -1.45 -0.82 11.07
CA TRP A 90 -2.61 -1.37 11.77
C TRP A 90 -2.39 -2.82 12.19
N SER A 91 -1.75 -3.63 11.35
CA SER A 91 -1.45 -5.04 11.65
C SER A 91 -0.25 -5.24 12.59
N ASN A 92 0.28 -4.16 13.16
CA ASN A 92 1.50 -4.17 13.97
C ASN A 92 2.70 -4.82 13.26
N GLY A 93 2.85 -4.55 11.95
CA GLY A 93 3.94 -5.09 11.14
C GLY A 93 3.75 -6.51 10.62
N ARG A 94 2.62 -7.17 10.89
CA ARG A 94 2.36 -8.57 10.48
C ARG A 94 2.04 -8.70 8.99
N ILE A 95 1.46 -7.68 8.38
CA ILE A 95 1.18 -7.62 6.94
C ILE A 95 2.12 -6.59 6.32
N HIS A 96 2.96 -7.04 5.39
CA HIS A 96 3.90 -6.17 4.71
C HIS A 96 3.22 -5.31 3.64
N SER A 97 3.61 -4.04 3.57
CA SER A 97 3.21 -3.17 2.47
C SER A 97 3.88 -3.61 1.16
N ALA A 98 3.10 -3.70 0.10
CA ALA A 98 3.57 -4.18 -1.19
C ALA A 98 4.43 -3.11 -1.90
N VAL A 99 5.74 -3.30 -1.95
CA VAL A 99 6.64 -2.48 -2.77
C VAL A 99 6.42 -2.83 -4.24
N HIS A 100 6.09 -1.84 -5.05
CA HIS A 100 5.76 -2.06 -6.46
C HIS A 100 6.20 -0.91 -7.36
N ARG A 101 6.20 -1.18 -8.67
CA ARG A 101 6.50 -0.21 -9.73
C ARG A 101 5.71 -0.54 -10.99
N VAL A 102 5.70 0.37 -11.97
CA VAL A 102 5.17 0.09 -13.30
C VAL A 102 6.27 0.30 -14.34
N VAL A 103 6.56 -0.76 -15.12
CA VAL A 103 7.56 -0.77 -16.19
C VAL A 103 6.86 -0.95 -17.54
N MET A 104 7.06 -0.02 -18.47
CA MET A 104 6.39 0.01 -19.77
C MET A 104 7.27 -0.63 -20.85
N ASN A 105 7.13 -1.95 -21.05
CA ASN A 105 7.93 -2.71 -22.03
C ASN A 105 7.17 -3.00 -23.35
N GLY A 106 5.89 -2.63 -23.41
CA GLY A 106 5.01 -2.94 -24.55
C GLY A 106 5.02 -1.87 -25.64
N LYS A 107 4.21 -2.13 -26.70
CA LYS A 107 3.95 -1.20 -27.80
C LYS A 107 2.58 -0.54 -27.73
N LYS A 108 1.86 -0.76 -26.65
CA LYS A 108 0.52 -0.22 -26.42
C LYS A 108 0.47 0.51 -25.07
N PRO A 109 -0.35 1.55 -24.92
CA PRO A 109 -0.56 2.19 -23.63
C PRO A 109 -1.22 1.22 -22.64
N ARG A 110 -0.79 1.28 -21.38
CA ARG A 110 -1.41 0.56 -20.28
C ARG A 110 -2.47 1.43 -19.63
N TYR A 111 -3.61 0.84 -19.34
CA TYR A 111 -4.68 1.46 -18.57
C TYR A 111 -4.92 0.64 -17.30
N SER A 112 -5.11 1.31 -16.18
CA SER A 112 -5.52 0.66 -14.94
C SER A 112 -6.53 1.50 -14.18
N VAL A 113 -7.36 0.82 -13.40
CA VAL A 113 -8.29 1.39 -12.44
C VAL A 113 -7.84 0.94 -11.06
N GLY A 114 -7.64 1.87 -10.15
CA GLY A 114 -7.25 1.58 -8.77
C GLY A 114 -8.28 2.13 -7.78
N LEU A 115 -8.76 1.29 -6.88
CA LEU A 115 -9.54 1.67 -5.72
C LEU A 115 -8.62 1.65 -4.50
N PHE A 116 -8.42 2.81 -3.90
CA PHE A 116 -7.60 2.99 -2.71
C PHE A 116 -8.49 3.26 -1.50
N THR A 117 -8.26 2.55 -0.42
CA THR A 117 -9.07 2.71 0.79
C THR A 117 -8.29 3.48 1.86
N TYR A 118 -8.97 4.44 2.48
CA TYR A 118 -8.45 5.26 3.57
C TYR A 118 -9.45 5.28 4.73
N ASN A 119 -9.04 5.73 5.90
CA ASN A 119 -9.92 5.90 7.04
C ASN A 119 -9.84 7.33 7.55
N GLU A 120 -10.98 7.87 7.92
CA GLU A 120 -11.05 9.14 8.63
C GLU A 120 -10.76 8.95 10.12
N GLY A 121 -10.08 9.96 10.71
CA GLY A 121 -9.73 9.94 12.12
C GLY A 121 -8.50 9.11 12.46
N ILE A 122 -8.43 8.66 13.70
CA ILE A 122 -7.28 7.92 14.23
C ILE A 122 -7.48 6.42 14.05
N ILE A 123 -6.51 5.79 13.40
CA ILE A 123 -6.39 4.33 13.34
C ILE A 123 -5.67 3.86 14.60
N ASN A 124 -6.34 3.01 15.38
CA ASN A 124 -5.73 2.34 16.53
C ASN A 124 -5.24 0.95 16.11
N ILE A 125 -4.10 0.55 16.64
CA ILE A 125 -3.59 -0.80 16.50
C ILE A 125 -4.39 -1.67 17.49
N PRO A 126 -5.03 -2.78 17.06
CA PRO A 126 -5.69 -3.71 17.97
C PRO A 126 -4.74 -4.23 19.03
N GLU A 127 -5.16 -4.22 20.30
CA GLU A 127 -4.35 -4.68 21.44
C GLU A 127 -3.93 -6.14 21.28
N GLU A 128 -4.78 -6.96 20.66
CA GLU A 128 -4.53 -8.36 20.38
C GLU A 128 -3.38 -8.61 19.38
N LEU A 129 -2.97 -7.56 18.65
CA LEU A 129 -1.83 -7.64 17.72
C LEU A 129 -0.51 -7.26 18.37
N ALA A 130 -0.51 -6.93 19.67
CA ALA A 130 0.70 -6.66 20.44
C ALA A 130 0.80 -7.62 21.62
N ASP A 131 1.90 -8.36 21.72
CA ASP A 131 2.20 -9.31 22.77
C ASP A 131 3.71 -9.36 23.04
N ASP A 132 4.17 -10.23 23.95
CA ASP A 132 5.58 -10.35 24.30
C ASP A 132 6.47 -10.82 23.12
N GLN A 133 5.89 -11.56 22.15
CA GLN A 133 6.60 -12.01 20.94
C GLN A 133 6.49 -10.98 19.79
N HIS A 134 5.48 -10.13 19.84
CA HIS A 134 5.21 -9.08 18.86
C HIS A 134 4.99 -7.75 19.59
N PRO A 135 6.04 -7.13 20.13
CA PRO A 135 5.92 -5.85 20.81
C PRO A 135 5.32 -4.78 19.89
N LEU A 136 4.66 -3.80 20.48
CA LEU A 136 4.02 -2.71 19.74
C LEU A 136 5.06 -1.96 18.90
N GLN A 137 4.88 -1.95 17.58
CA GLN A 137 5.77 -1.31 16.61
C GLN A 137 5.26 0.06 16.14
N PHE A 138 3.96 0.32 16.25
CA PHE A 138 3.34 1.53 15.75
C PHE A 138 2.42 2.15 16.80
N LYS A 139 2.40 3.48 16.83
CA LYS A 139 1.45 4.27 17.65
C LYS A 139 0.14 4.45 16.88
N PRO A 140 -0.98 4.72 17.55
CA PRO A 140 -2.18 5.22 16.89
C PRO A 140 -1.86 6.42 16.00
N PHE A 141 -2.44 6.48 14.80
CA PHE A 141 -2.08 7.48 13.81
C PHE A 141 -3.29 8.01 13.01
N ASP A 142 -3.20 9.27 12.59
CA ASP A 142 -4.13 9.86 11.60
C ASP A 142 -3.72 9.42 10.19
N HIS A 143 -4.61 8.73 9.48
CA HIS A 143 -4.33 8.21 8.13
C HIS A 143 -4.10 9.35 7.12
N PHE A 144 -4.90 10.42 7.16
CA PHE A 144 -4.67 11.59 6.33
C PHE A 144 -3.42 12.38 6.77
N GLY A 145 -3.06 12.28 8.04
CA GLY A 145 -1.77 12.76 8.55
C GLY A 145 -0.59 12.05 7.91
N LEU A 146 -0.67 10.72 7.75
CA LEU A 146 0.34 9.94 7.02
C LEU A 146 0.49 10.43 5.56
N LEU A 147 -0.63 10.72 4.86
CA LEU A 147 -0.59 11.27 3.50
C LEU A 147 0.07 12.66 3.48
N ARG A 148 -0.25 13.53 4.43
CA ARG A 148 0.38 14.86 4.55
C ARG A 148 1.87 14.74 4.88
N PHE A 149 2.25 13.83 5.77
CA PHE A 149 3.65 13.57 6.11
C PHE A 149 4.44 13.06 4.89
N PHE A 150 3.89 12.16 4.11
CA PHE A 150 4.54 11.59 2.92
C PHE A 150 5.04 12.65 1.93
N VAL A 151 4.33 13.78 1.78
CA VAL A 151 4.72 14.85 0.85
C VAL A 151 5.69 15.87 1.46
N THR A 152 6.08 15.72 2.71
CA THR A 152 7.14 16.54 3.34
C THR A 152 8.53 16.08 2.88
N ALA A 153 9.54 16.93 3.09
CA ALA A 153 10.93 16.56 2.81
C ALA A 153 11.37 15.33 3.61
N GLU A 154 10.97 15.22 4.88
CA GLU A 154 11.27 14.08 5.75
C GLU A 154 10.55 12.81 5.28
N GLY A 155 9.24 12.87 5.07
CA GLY A 155 8.42 11.71 4.70
C GLY A 155 8.77 11.16 3.31
N SER A 156 9.12 12.03 2.36
CA SER A 156 9.46 11.63 0.98
C SER A 156 10.84 10.98 0.85
N THR A 157 11.75 11.26 1.79
CA THR A 157 13.10 10.70 1.83
C THR A 157 13.25 9.55 2.82
N ALA A 158 12.24 9.29 3.65
CA ALA A 158 12.26 8.19 4.62
C ALA A 158 12.30 6.83 3.91
N GLU A 159 13.16 5.92 4.38
CA GLU A 159 13.23 4.54 3.89
C GLU A 159 11.88 3.82 4.06
N CYS A 160 11.19 4.07 5.16
CA CYS A 160 9.83 3.60 5.42
C CYS A 160 8.99 4.74 5.99
N THR A 161 8.16 5.35 5.15
CA THR A 161 7.37 6.53 5.52
C THR A 161 6.50 6.30 6.76
N VAL A 162 5.81 5.17 6.84
CA VAL A 162 4.91 4.90 7.97
C VAL A 162 5.65 4.66 9.27
N LYS A 163 6.83 4.04 9.24
CA LYS A 163 7.69 3.92 10.43
C LYS A 163 8.22 5.28 10.89
N ALA A 164 8.60 6.14 9.96
CA ALA A 164 9.02 7.50 10.29
C ALA A 164 7.87 8.32 10.89
N TYR A 165 6.64 8.12 10.42
CA TYR A 165 5.47 8.86 10.87
C TYR A 165 4.95 8.41 12.25
N CYS A 166 4.76 7.11 12.44
CA CYS A 166 4.10 6.58 13.64
C CYS A 166 4.79 5.38 14.28
N GLY A 167 6.02 5.04 13.87
CA GLY A 167 6.78 3.97 14.49
C GLY A 167 7.12 4.25 15.97
N VAL A 168 7.21 3.21 16.78
CA VAL A 168 7.73 3.27 18.14
C VAL A 168 9.26 3.23 18.05
N LEU A 169 9.94 4.22 18.62
CA LEU A 169 11.39 4.47 18.50
C LEU A 169 12.31 3.43 19.17
N ASN A 170 11.81 2.30 19.65
CA ASN A 170 12.60 1.34 20.45
C ASN A 170 12.64 -0.08 19.87
N VAL A 171 12.64 -0.23 18.55
CA VAL A 171 12.92 -1.52 17.93
C VAL A 171 14.14 -1.35 17.02
N CYS A 172 15.30 -1.28 17.65
CA CYS A 172 16.59 -1.57 17.02
C CYS A 172 16.93 -3.02 17.25
#